data_b8d5cd98e5c7f8db71f906bc5561a1b6
#
_entry.id   b8d5cd98e5c7f8db71f906bc5561a1b6
#
_cell.length_a   1.000
_cell.length_b   1.000
_cell.length_c   1.000
_cell.angle_alpha   90.00
_cell.angle_beta   90.00
_cell.angle_gamma   90.00
#
_symmetry.space_group_name_H-M   'P 1'
#
loop_
_entity.id
_entity.type
_entity.pdbx_description
1 polymer ?
#
loop_
_entity_poly.entity_id
_entity_poly.type
_entity_poly.pdbx_seq_one_letter_code
_entity_poly.pdbx_strand_id
1 'polypeptide(L)'
;MKRIVLFWIPLLLLLLVNCTTESFDFGDQEGILVEGSGGGGSSQPNPTIPEGSEDLLGFTIAFDESDRTTYGSMSETVTSDDDFIENSQFASVVTITYNGTTATVGNGVSGVEVSSNGAHIVVNSTVSGVEYVLNGTTTNGSFKVYSEKKFKLSLAGVSILNPVGAAINIQSSKRVFVVCADETTNVLTDGSSYTATTDGEDMKACLFSEGQLIFSGGGSLTVTGNYKHAITSDDYVRFRSGCNITVVSAKKDGIHTNESVIIGGGILNISSDGDAIQCEEGGITMTGGFAKLSTTDNKAHGLKSCLDVVISGGAIQAQVAGAASKGISCDGNLTISGGKLTAFTSQTALYEDNDLSSCAGIKCDGNILITGGEIAIQSTGGAGKGINCDGSITINDGTVKVITTGTQCVYGKLDSSAKGIKADGALTINGGTVLVKATGGEGSEGIESKSVLTVNEGTVAALCYDDCMNASNSIVLNGGNIYCYSSGNDGIDSNGTLTITGGVIVSSGTTSPEDGFDCDQNTFKITGGIVLGIGGGTSTPTSSVCTQRTVIYGG
;
A
#
# COMPACT_ATOMS: atom_id res chain seq x y z
N MET A 1 4.84 -9.23 -33.69
CA MET A 1 5.84 -9.10 -32.65
C MET A 1 7.20 -8.86 -33.28
N LYS A 2 7.49 -7.66 -33.79
CA LYS A 2 8.80 -7.27 -34.34
C LYS A 2 8.86 -5.74 -34.55
N ARG A 3 8.50 -4.93 -33.57
CA ARG A 3 8.55 -3.45 -33.68
C ARG A 3 9.08 -2.71 -32.46
N ILE A 4 9.58 -3.36 -31.45
CA ILE A 4 10.06 -2.69 -30.21
C ILE A 4 11.59 -2.52 -30.19
N VAL A 5 12.34 -3.24 -30.98
CA VAL A 5 13.81 -3.22 -30.95
C VAL A 5 14.41 -1.99 -31.67
N LEU A 6 13.65 -1.22 -32.46
CA LEU A 6 14.22 -0.12 -33.25
C LEU A 6 14.23 1.25 -32.56
N PHE A 7 13.62 1.41 -31.40
CA PHE A 7 13.57 2.71 -30.69
C PHE A 7 14.77 3.00 -29.76
N TRP A 8 15.53 2.00 -29.41
CA TRP A 8 16.64 2.14 -28.45
C TRP A 8 18.02 2.40 -29.09
N ILE A 9 18.20 2.06 -30.35
CA ILE A 9 19.47 2.30 -31.05
C ILE A 9 19.79 3.79 -31.25
N PRO A 10 18.80 4.68 -31.50
CA PRO A 10 19.10 6.11 -31.60
C PRO A 10 19.54 6.75 -30.28
N LEU A 11 19.07 6.26 -29.12
CA LEU A 11 19.37 6.84 -27.81
C LEU A 11 20.83 6.60 -27.41
N LEU A 12 21.36 5.41 -27.69
CA LEU A 12 22.77 5.11 -27.45
C LEU A 12 23.69 5.90 -28.37
N LEU A 13 23.25 6.18 -29.61
CA LEU A 13 24.00 7.00 -30.56
C LEU A 13 24.01 8.49 -30.19
N LEU A 14 22.95 9.02 -29.55
CA LEU A 14 22.90 10.43 -29.11
C LEU A 14 23.84 10.70 -27.92
N LEU A 15 24.02 9.74 -27.02
CA LEU A 15 24.99 9.83 -25.91
C LEU A 15 26.45 9.97 -26.42
N LEU A 16 26.73 9.47 -27.62
CA LEU A 16 28.05 9.52 -28.24
C LEU A 16 28.28 10.75 -29.13
N VAL A 17 27.22 11.41 -29.62
CA VAL A 17 27.32 12.55 -30.58
C VAL A 17 27.63 13.88 -29.92
N ASN A 18 27.46 14.02 -28.60
CA ASN A 18 27.82 15.28 -27.91
C ASN A 18 29.30 15.36 -27.47
N CYS A 19 30.12 14.35 -27.73
CA CYS A 19 31.56 14.39 -27.51
C CYS A 19 32.32 14.29 -28.84
N THR A 20 32.66 15.44 -29.43
CA THR A 20 33.63 15.67 -30.53
C THR A 20 33.28 15.15 -31.95
N THR A 21 33.73 15.89 -32.96
CA THR A 21 33.44 15.76 -34.39
C THR A 21 34.18 14.64 -35.13
N GLU A 22 34.45 13.51 -34.52
CA GLU A 22 35.05 12.38 -35.22
C GLU A 22 34.05 11.22 -35.39
N SER A 23 33.95 10.73 -36.64
CA SER A 23 33.11 9.61 -36.99
C SER A 23 33.71 8.29 -36.52
N PHE A 24 33.01 7.57 -35.67
CA PHE A 24 33.41 6.22 -35.24
C PHE A 24 32.80 5.16 -36.15
N ASP A 25 33.66 4.27 -36.68
CA ASP A 25 33.25 3.09 -37.43
C ASP A 25 33.05 1.92 -36.43
N PHE A 26 31.82 1.47 -36.31
CA PHE A 26 31.48 0.31 -35.48
C PHE A 26 31.62 -0.98 -36.30
N GLY A 27 32.85 -1.31 -36.67
CA GLY A 27 33.15 -2.68 -37.12
C GLY A 27 33.07 -3.63 -35.93
N ASP A 28 32.49 -4.81 -36.12
CA ASP A 28 32.26 -5.97 -35.22
C ASP A 28 33.15 -6.05 -33.93
N GLN A 29 33.07 -5.06 -33.06
CA GLN A 29 33.81 -5.00 -31.80
C GLN A 29 32.81 -4.91 -30.65
N GLU A 30 32.74 -5.97 -29.86
CA GLU A 30 32.05 -5.96 -28.57
C GLU A 30 32.85 -5.14 -27.54
N GLY A 31 32.36 -3.95 -27.17
CA GLY A 31 32.96 -3.08 -26.14
C GLY A 31 32.68 -1.59 -26.36
N ILE A 32 32.40 -0.88 -25.32
CA ILE A 32 32.13 0.56 -25.32
C ILE A 32 33.39 1.32 -24.93
N LEU A 33 33.79 2.33 -25.71
CA LEU A 33 34.86 3.28 -25.40
C LEU A 33 34.24 4.53 -24.75
N VAL A 34 34.68 4.90 -23.56
CA VAL A 34 34.32 6.16 -22.92
C VAL A 34 35.58 7.05 -22.83
N GLU A 35 35.54 8.20 -23.52
CA GLU A 35 36.63 9.20 -23.41
C GLU A 35 36.26 10.27 -22.38
N GLY A 36 37.06 10.42 -21.35
CA GLY A 36 37.06 11.55 -20.43
C GLY A 36 38.15 12.55 -20.76
N SER A 37 37.86 13.83 -20.82
CA SER A 37 38.87 14.87 -21.06
C SER A 37 39.58 15.26 -19.76
N GLY A 38 40.85 14.96 -19.67
CA GLY A 38 41.71 15.40 -18.56
C GLY A 38 42.02 16.89 -18.57
N GLY A 39 41.93 17.50 -17.42
CA GLY A 39 42.77 18.64 -17.02
C GLY A 39 42.13 20.02 -16.97
N GLY A 40 42.04 20.57 -15.80
CA GLY A 40 41.94 22.00 -15.50
C GLY A 40 40.74 22.36 -14.63
N GLY A 41 40.99 22.68 -13.37
CA GLY A 41 40.01 23.01 -12.35
C GLY A 41 38.95 24.01 -12.80
N SER A 42 37.80 23.52 -13.05
CA SER A 42 36.54 24.25 -13.07
C SER A 42 35.47 23.28 -12.56
N SER A 43 34.57 23.76 -11.74
CA SER A 43 33.42 23.03 -11.24
C SER A 43 32.83 22.14 -12.36
N GLN A 44 32.98 20.82 -12.21
CA GLN A 44 32.31 19.86 -13.10
C GLN A 44 30.80 20.11 -13.04
N PRO A 45 30.11 20.19 -14.16
CA PRO A 45 28.65 20.20 -14.13
C PRO A 45 28.21 18.88 -13.49
N ASN A 46 27.21 18.95 -12.62
CA ASN A 46 26.49 17.76 -12.14
C ASN A 46 26.24 16.82 -13.32
N PRO A 47 26.42 15.51 -13.18
CA PRO A 47 26.14 14.58 -14.25
C PRO A 47 24.71 14.80 -14.73
N THR A 48 24.58 15.24 -15.98
CA THR A 48 23.27 15.39 -16.60
C THR A 48 22.68 14.01 -16.85
N ILE A 49 21.48 13.77 -16.35
CA ILE A 49 20.70 12.56 -16.65
C ILE A 49 20.65 12.40 -18.18
N PRO A 50 21.04 11.26 -18.75
CA PRO A 50 21.00 11.05 -20.19
C PRO A 50 19.61 11.25 -20.77
N GLU A 51 19.50 11.93 -21.89
CA GLU A 51 18.25 12.18 -22.60
C GLU A 51 17.51 10.85 -22.86
N GLY A 52 16.24 10.75 -22.41
CA GLY A 52 15.43 9.53 -22.46
C GLY A 52 15.27 8.78 -21.13
N SER A 53 16.20 8.88 -20.21
CA SER A 53 15.99 8.43 -18.82
C SER A 53 15.29 9.51 -17.99
N GLU A 54 15.34 10.77 -18.40
CA GLU A 54 14.55 11.86 -17.82
C GLU A 54 13.05 11.56 -17.88
N ASP A 55 12.56 10.95 -18.97
CA ASP A 55 11.18 10.55 -19.11
C ASP A 55 10.78 9.48 -18.08
N LEU A 56 11.69 8.54 -17.73
CA LEU A 56 11.44 7.52 -16.71
C LEU A 56 11.41 8.11 -15.31
N LEU A 57 12.29 9.06 -15.01
CA LEU A 57 12.45 9.66 -13.68
C LEU A 57 11.68 10.98 -13.52
N GLY A 58 11.04 11.49 -14.59
CA GLY A 58 10.19 12.68 -14.56
C GLY A 58 8.84 12.49 -13.85
N PHE A 59 8.52 11.31 -13.33
CA PHE A 59 7.22 10.99 -12.75
C PHE A 59 6.93 11.75 -11.44
N THR A 60 5.64 12.00 -11.22
CA THR A 60 5.07 12.47 -9.97
C THR A 60 4.03 11.46 -9.48
N ILE A 61 3.68 11.51 -8.21
CA ILE A 61 2.66 10.65 -7.61
C ILE A 61 1.52 11.54 -7.13
N ALA A 62 0.30 11.19 -7.51
CA ALA A 62 -0.92 11.86 -7.09
C ALA A 62 -2.06 10.85 -6.97
N PHE A 63 -3.08 11.17 -6.18
CA PHE A 63 -4.33 10.43 -6.21
C PHE A 63 -5.03 10.65 -7.56
N ASP A 64 -5.55 9.58 -8.12
CA ASP A 64 -6.36 9.64 -9.33
C ASP A 64 -7.84 9.56 -8.93
N GLU A 65 -8.55 10.68 -9.06
CA GLU A 65 -9.97 10.74 -8.69
C GLU A 65 -10.86 9.83 -9.56
N SER A 66 -10.38 9.42 -10.74
CA SER A 66 -11.09 8.49 -11.59
C SER A 66 -11.09 7.05 -11.06
N ASP A 67 -10.15 6.70 -10.18
CA ASP A 67 -10.07 5.38 -9.53
C ASP A 67 -11.39 5.04 -8.80
N ARG A 68 -11.99 6.04 -8.13
CA ARG A 68 -13.28 5.87 -7.45
C ARG A 68 -14.37 5.37 -8.39
N THR A 69 -14.47 5.93 -9.59
CA THR A 69 -15.49 5.53 -10.55
C THR A 69 -15.12 4.21 -11.22
N THR A 70 -13.87 4.05 -11.60
CA THR A 70 -13.39 2.87 -12.30
C THR A 70 -13.52 1.60 -11.46
N TYR A 71 -12.97 1.63 -10.25
CA TYR A 71 -12.92 0.44 -9.38
C TYR A 71 -14.16 0.32 -8.50
N GLY A 72 -14.75 1.43 -8.04
CA GLY A 72 -15.95 1.41 -7.21
C GLY A 72 -17.20 0.88 -7.92
N SER A 73 -17.24 0.95 -9.25
CA SER A 73 -18.33 0.41 -10.07
C SER A 73 -18.13 -1.06 -10.49
N MET A 74 -17.00 -1.67 -10.16
CA MET A 74 -16.73 -3.07 -10.52
C MET A 74 -17.70 -4.01 -9.81
N SER A 75 -18.22 -4.98 -10.56
CA SER A 75 -19.14 -5.99 -10.04
C SER A 75 -18.37 -7.24 -9.63
N GLU A 76 -18.72 -7.76 -8.46
CA GLU A 76 -18.24 -9.05 -7.96
C GLU A 76 -19.05 -10.20 -8.58
N THR A 77 -18.39 -11.28 -8.93
CA THR A 77 -19.10 -12.50 -9.39
C THR A 77 -19.76 -13.20 -8.21
N VAL A 78 -21.08 -13.39 -8.30
CA VAL A 78 -21.83 -14.17 -7.31
C VAL A 78 -21.42 -15.65 -7.41
N THR A 79 -21.03 -16.21 -6.28
CA THR A 79 -20.67 -17.63 -6.16
C THR A 79 -21.69 -18.34 -5.25
N SER A 80 -21.48 -19.63 -4.98
CA SER A 80 -22.28 -20.40 -4.03
C SER A 80 -21.88 -20.17 -2.56
N ASP A 81 -20.97 -19.24 -2.29
CA ASP A 81 -20.55 -18.87 -0.95
C ASP A 81 -21.73 -18.26 -0.16
N ASP A 82 -21.81 -18.60 1.11
CA ASP A 82 -22.84 -18.14 2.04
C ASP A 82 -22.79 -16.63 2.33
N ASP A 83 -21.72 -15.92 1.94
CA ASP A 83 -21.63 -14.46 2.00
C ASP A 83 -22.44 -13.75 0.91
N PHE A 84 -22.89 -14.49 -0.07
CA PHE A 84 -23.74 -13.92 -1.10
C PHE A 84 -25.20 -13.99 -0.66
N ILE A 85 -25.80 -12.80 -0.41
CA ILE A 85 -27.18 -12.68 0.04
C ILE A 85 -28.16 -13.38 -0.92
N GLU A 86 -27.79 -13.49 -2.19
CA GLU A 86 -28.51 -14.16 -3.25
C GLU A 86 -28.73 -15.66 -2.96
N ASN A 87 -27.86 -16.24 -2.12
CA ASN A 87 -27.99 -17.65 -1.67
C ASN A 87 -28.85 -17.79 -0.41
N SER A 88 -29.51 -16.71 0.05
CA SER A 88 -30.32 -16.70 1.26
C SER A 88 -31.73 -16.15 0.99
N GLN A 89 -32.72 -16.54 1.80
CA GLN A 89 -34.09 -16.03 1.70
C GLN A 89 -34.50 -15.40 3.02
N PHE A 90 -35.09 -14.19 2.95
CA PHE A 90 -35.56 -13.42 4.08
C PHE A 90 -37.02 -13.00 3.83
N ALA A 91 -37.98 -13.95 4.05
CA ALA A 91 -39.39 -13.75 3.74
C ALA A 91 -40.21 -13.14 4.89
N SER A 92 -39.67 -13.18 6.11
CA SER A 92 -40.30 -12.63 7.31
C SER A 92 -39.81 -11.24 7.57
N VAL A 93 -40.65 -10.21 7.48
CA VAL A 93 -40.24 -8.80 7.57
C VAL A 93 -40.74 -8.17 8.87
N VAL A 94 -39.82 -7.52 9.58
CA VAL A 94 -40.08 -6.66 10.74
C VAL A 94 -39.62 -5.25 10.39
N THR A 95 -40.51 -4.26 10.46
CA THR A 95 -40.21 -2.89 10.12
C THR A 95 -40.11 -2.03 11.37
N ILE A 96 -39.05 -1.23 11.49
CA ILE A 96 -38.82 -0.24 12.53
C ILE A 96 -38.74 1.14 11.88
N THR A 97 -39.68 2.03 12.20
CA THR A 97 -39.73 3.41 11.71
C THR A 97 -39.48 4.36 12.86
N TYR A 98 -38.32 5.06 12.82
CA TYR A 98 -37.95 6.05 13.81
C TYR A 98 -38.69 7.38 13.57
N ASN A 99 -39.28 7.93 14.63
CA ASN A 99 -40.06 9.16 14.60
C ASN A 99 -39.60 10.11 15.73
N GLY A 100 -38.40 10.65 15.60
CA GLY A 100 -37.84 11.55 16.64
C GLY A 100 -37.47 10.76 17.91
N THR A 101 -38.22 10.92 18.97
CA THR A 101 -37.97 10.30 20.28
C THR A 101 -38.67 8.93 20.46
N THR A 102 -39.38 8.45 19.45
CA THR A 102 -40.12 7.20 19.49
C THR A 102 -39.86 6.39 18.22
N ALA A 103 -40.27 5.13 18.23
CA ALA A 103 -40.28 4.31 17.02
C ALA A 103 -41.60 3.53 16.91
N THR A 104 -42.06 3.33 15.69
CA THR A 104 -43.19 2.44 15.37
C THR A 104 -42.65 1.12 14.88
N VAL A 105 -43.17 0.04 15.42
CA VAL A 105 -42.78 -1.33 15.07
C VAL A 105 -43.91 -2.05 14.36
N GLY A 106 -43.66 -2.46 13.12
CA GLY A 106 -44.53 -3.39 12.37
C GLY A 106 -43.94 -4.80 12.49
N ASN A 107 -44.47 -5.59 13.40
CA ASN A 107 -44.07 -6.99 13.62
C ASN A 107 -45.25 -7.93 13.63
N GLY A 108 -45.36 -8.77 12.62
CA GLY A 108 -46.33 -9.88 12.56
C GLY A 108 -45.65 -11.26 12.61
N VAL A 109 -44.37 -11.32 12.88
CA VAL A 109 -43.56 -12.54 12.83
C VAL A 109 -43.58 -13.24 14.17
N SER A 110 -44.19 -14.42 14.21
CA SER A 110 -44.21 -15.26 15.43
C SER A 110 -42.79 -15.72 15.78
N GLY A 111 -42.40 -15.58 17.05
CA GLY A 111 -41.05 -15.90 17.54
C GLY A 111 -40.03 -14.77 17.37
N VAL A 112 -40.47 -13.58 16.95
CA VAL A 112 -39.70 -12.34 17.05
C VAL A 112 -40.36 -11.45 18.11
N GLU A 113 -39.64 -11.16 19.17
CA GLU A 113 -40.09 -10.26 20.22
C GLU A 113 -39.38 -8.90 20.07
N VAL A 114 -40.13 -7.82 20.07
CA VAL A 114 -39.60 -6.47 19.98
C VAL A 114 -40.09 -5.66 21.17
N SER A 115 -39.15 -5.10 21.92
CA SER A 115 -39.41 -4.14 22.98
C SER A 115 -38.86 -2.77 22.61
N SER A 116 -39.49 -1.72 23.13
CA SER A 116 -39.06 -0.34 22.88
C SER A 116 -39.09 0.50 24.15
N ASN A 117 -38.10 1.35 24.30
CA ASN A 117 -38.06 2.42 25.28
C ASN A 117 -37.79 3.74 24.50
N GLY A 118 -38.88 4.43 24.17
CA GLY A 118 -38.79 5.54 23.22
C GLY A 118 -38.36 5.06 21.83
N ALA A 119 -37.22 5.55 21.35
CA ALA A 119 -36.61 5.13 20.09
C ALA A 119 -35.47 4.10 20.28
N HIS A 120 -35.29 3.57 21.50
CA HIS A 120 -34.36 2.46 21.73
C HIS A 120 -35.09 1.14 21.55
N ILE A 121 -34.74 0.39 20.53
CA ILE A 121 -35.37 -0.85 20.11
C ILE A 121 -34.49 -2.04 20.49
N VAL A 122 -35.07 -3.03 21.10
CA VAL A 122 -34.42 -4.33 21.38
C VAL A 122 -35.25 -5.45 20.78
N VAL A 123 -34.57 -6.29 20.00
CA VAL A 123 -35.15 -7.44 19.31
C VAL A 123 -34.57 -8.73 19.88
N ASN A 124 -35.43 -9.70 20.20
CA ASN A 124 -35.07 -11.09 20.50
C ASN A 124 -35.69 -12.01 19.45
N SER A 125 -34.88 -12.83 18.77
CA SER A 125 -35.37 -13.68 17.69
C SER A 125 -34.71 -15.05 17.69
N THR A 126 -35.52 -16.08 17.58
CA THR A 126 -35.10 -17.47 17.32
C THR A 126 -35.43 -17.91 15.89
N VAL A 127 -36.01 -17.01 15.08
CA VAL A 127 -36.60 -17.29 13.76
C VAL A 127 -35.54 -17.09 12.66
N SER A 128 -35.50 -18.04 11.72
CA SER A 128 -34.69 -17.92 10.51
C SER A 128 -35.36 -17.13 9.40
N GLY A 129 -34.60 -16.54 8.49
CA GLY A 129 -35.12 -15.82 7.32
C GLY A 129 -35.85 -14.51 7.66
N VAL A 130 -35.41 -13.81 8.71
CA VAL A 130 -35.98 -12.52 9.10
C VAL A 130 -35.20 -11.39 8.44
N GLU A 131 -35.91 -10.42 7.92
CA GLU A 131 -35.40 -9.10 7.50
C GLU A 131 -35.91 -8.04 8.49
N TYR A 132 -34.98 -7.29 9.06
CA TYR A 132 -35.27 -6.07 9.82
C TYR A 132 -35.06 -4.86 8.94
N VAL A 133 -36.11 -4.09 8.68
CA VAL A 133 -36.08 -2.87 7.86
C VAL A 133 -36.10 -1.67 8.78
N LEU A 134 -34.98 -0.90 8.77
CA LEU A 134 -34.88 0.33 9.56
C LEU A 134 -35.03 1.56 8.64
N ASN A 135 -35.92 2.46 9.05
CA ASN A 135 -36.14 3.73 8.36
C ASN A 135 -36.48 4.87 9.33
N GLY A 136 -36.53 6.11 8.81
CA GLY A 136 -36.86 7.29 9.61
C GLY A 136 -35.68 7.82 10.44
N THR A 137 -35.94 8.75 11.35
CA THR A 137 -34.89 9.51 12.03
C THR A 137 -35.11 9.58 13.53
N THR A 138 -34.02 9.39 14.29
CA THR A 138 -33.96 9.64 15.74
C THR A 138 -32.67 10.31 16.14
N THR A 139 -32.76 11.21 17.12
CA THR A 139 -31.60 11.87 17.77
C THR A 139 -31.31 11.31 19.17
N ASN A 140 -32.07 10.32 19.61
CA ASN A 140 -31.86 9.59 20.86
C ASN A 140 -32.54 8.22 20.75
N GLY A 141 -31.86 7.29 20.08
CA GLY A 141 -32.36 5.94 19.86
C GLY A 141 -31.29 4.95 19.44
N SER A 142 -31.65 3.69 19.35
CA SER A 142 -30.74 2.62 18.95
C SER A 142 -31.51 1.42 18.42
N PHE A 143 -30.80 0.56 17.71
CA PHE A 143 -31.26 -0.77 17.34
C PHE A 143 -30.33 -1.81 17.96
N LYS A 144 -30.86 -2.66 18.85
CA LYS A 144 -30.15 -3.82 19.41
C LYS A 144 -30.90 -5.08 19.02
N VAL A 145 -30.14 -6.13 18.64
CA VAL A 145 -30.71 -7.41 18.25
C VAL A 145 -29.95 -8.59 18.84
N TYR A 146 -30.67 -9.51 19.43
CA TYR A 146 -30.26 -10.86 19.80
C TYR A 146 -30.89 -11.83 18.83
N SER A 147 -30.07 -12.59 18.10
CA SER A 147 -30.59 -13.59 17.16
C SER A 147 -29.75 -14.86 17.16
N GLU A 148 -30.41 -16.01 17.18
CA GLU A 148 -29.78 -17.33 17.02
C GLU A 148 -29.57 -17.73 15.55
N LYS A 149 -30.04 -16.90 14.63
CA LYS A 149 -30.06 -17.19 13.18
C LYS A 149 -29.48 -16.04 12.40
N LYS A 150 -28.93 -16.34 11.22
CA LYS A 150 -28.54 -15.29 10.25
C LYS A 150 -29.78 -14.49 9.83
N PHE A 151 -29.60 -13.20 9.63
CA PHE A 151 -30.68 -12.30 9.25
C PHE A 151 -30.18 -11.20 8.31
N LYS A 152 -31.17 -10.51 7.71
CA LYS A 152 -30.90 -9.32 6.89
C LYS A 152 -31.27 -8.07 7.68
N LEU A 153 -30.40 -7.09 7.68
CA LEU A 153 -30.62 -5.76 8.21
C LEU A 153 -30.65 -4.76 7.05
N SER A 154 -31.84 -4.33 6.67
CA SER A 154 -32.04 -3.37 5.59
C SER A 154 -32.09 -1.95 6.15
N LEU A 155 -31.15 -1.13 5.71
CA LEU A 155 -31.11 0.30 6.01
C LEU A 155 -31.81 1.05 4.87
N ALA A 156 -33.03 1.51 5.13
CA ALA A 156 -33.95 2.06 4.12
C ALA A 156 -34.24 3.55 4.39
N GLY A 157 -33.20 4.37 4.43
CA GLY A 157 -33.30 5.81 4.75
C GLY A 157 -33.38 6.04 6.26
N VAL A 158 -32.54 5.33 7.03
CA VAL A 158 -32.52 5.48 8.48
C VAL A 158 -31.41 6.44 8.93
N SER A 159 -31.75 7.26 9.93
CA SER A 159 -30.77 8.11 10.65
C SER A 159 -30.90 7.88 12.15
N ILE A 160 -29.87 7.29 12.77
CA ILE A 160 -29.82 7.02 14.20
C ILE A 160 -28.64 7.75 14.83
N LEU A 161 -28.94 8.60 15.82
CA LEU A 161 -27.97 9.09 16.78
C LEU A 161 -28.30 8.48 18.13
N ASN A 162 -27.32 7.80 18.73
CA ASN A 162 -27.39 7.32 20.11
C ASN A 162 -26.36 8.06 20.96
N PRO A 163 -26.75 9.04 21.78
CA PRO A 163 -25.81 9.86 22.54
C PRO A 163 -25.08 9.09 23.68
N VAL A 164 -25.52 7.88 24.01
CA VAL A 164 -25.04 7.12 25.18
C VAL A 164 -24.65 5.67 24.87
N GLY A 165 -24.49 5.31 23.60
CA GLY A 165 -24.14 3.97 23.20
C GLY A 165 -24.02 3.80 21.69
N ALA A 166 -23.89 2.55 21.24
CA ALA A 166 -23.90 2.19 19.83
C ALA A 166 -25.23 2.57 19.16
N ALA A 167 -25.19 3.03 17.93
CA ALA A 167 -26.39 3.26 17.11
C ALA A 167 -27.04 1.92 16.72
N ILE A 168 -26.20 0.96 16.32
CA ILE A 168 -26.61 -0.44 16.03
C ILE A 168 -25.71 -1.39 16.82
N ASN A 169 -26.33 -2.27 17.60
CA ASN A 169 -25.64 -3.28 18.42
C ASN A 169 -26.20 -4.67 18.13
N ILE A 170 -25.41 -5.50 17.47
CA ILE A 170 -25.78 -6.84 17.04
C ILE A 170 -25.12 -7.86 17.97
N GLN A 171 -25.89 -8.34 18.93
CA GLN A 171 -25.48 -9.37 19.89
C GLN A 171 -25.85 -10.76 19.33
N SER A 172 -25.21 -11.13 18.22
CA SER A 172 -25.44 -12.37 17.51
C SER A 172 -24.14 -12.82 16.84
N SER A 173 -23.69 -14.03 17.16
CA SER A 173 -22.53 -14.67 16.50
C SER A 173 -22.88 -15.23 15.10
N LYS A 174 -23.98 -14.80 14.49
CA LYS A 174 -24.43 -15.26 13.19
C LYS A 174 -24.24 -14.19 12.14
N ARG A 175 -24.08 -14.63 10.89
CA ARG A 175 -23.93 -13.73 9.73
C ARG A 175 -25.07 -12.75 9.61
N VAL A 176 -24.72 -11.48 9.41
CA VAL A 176 -25.66 -10.40 9.19
C VAL A 176 -25.40 -9.76 7.84
N PHE A 177 -26.41 -9.76 6.98
CA PHE A 177 -26.38 -9.03 5.73
C PHE A 177 -26.88 -7.61 5.96
N VAL A 178 -25.96 -6.63 5.99
CA VAL A 178 -26.29 -5.21 6.10
C VAL A 178 -26.49 -4.67 4.69
N VAL A 179 -27.73 -4.39 4.32
CA VAL A 179 -28.10 -3.95 2.98
C VAL A 179 -28.55 -2.49 3.01
N CYS A 180 -27.80 -1.61 2.37
CA CYS A 180 -28.26 -0.26 2.11
C CYS A 180 -29.22 -0.27 0.93
N ALA A 181 -30.50 -0.02 1.18
CA ALA A 181 -31.51 -0.03 0.13
C ALA A 181 -31.18 0.98 -0.96
N ASP A 182 -31.45 0.63 -2.21
CA ASP A 182 -31.12 1.45 -3.36
C ASP A 182 -31.68 2.88 -3.21
N GLU A 183 -30.90 3.86 -3.68
CA GLU A 183 -31.26 5.28 -3.67
C GLU A 183 -31.50 5.87 -2.26
N THR A 184 -31.15 5.16 -1.18
CA THR A 184 -31.28 5.67 0.19
C THR A 184 -29.96 6.17 0.75
N THR A 185 -30.06 7.12 1.67
CA THR A 185 -28.94 7.59 2.50
C THR A 185 -29.22 7.22 3.94
N ASN A 186 -28.27 6.53 4.56
CA ASN A 186 -28.35 6.05 5.92
C ASN A 186 -27.24 6.68 6.76
N VAL A 187 -27.55 7.05 7.99
CA VAL A 187 -26.61 7.76 8.89
C VAL A 187 -26.63 7.11 10.27
N LEU A 188 -25.47 6.74 10.78
CA LEU A 188 -25.31 6.22 12.12
C LEU A 188 -24.29 7.07 12.87
N THR A 189 -24.65 7.49 14.08
CA THR A 189 -23.78 8.28 14.96
C THR A 189 -23.93 7.77 16.38
N ASP A 190 -22.83 7.48 17.04
CA ASP A 190 -22.80 7.11 18.45
C ASP A 190 -22.48 8.30 19.38
N GLY A 191 -22.56 8.05 20.68
CA GLY A 191 -22.13 8.99 21.71
C GLY A 191 -20.63 8.93 21.96
N SER A 192 -20.07 10.01 22.52
CA SER A 192 -18.67 10.06 22.93
C SER A 192 -18.35 9.26 24.20
N SER A 193 -19.37 8.76 24.89
CA SER A 193 -19.27 7.86 26.04
C SER A 193 -20.42 6.90 26.02
N TYR A 194 -20.17 5.65 26.46
CA TYR A 194 -21.18 4.62 26.52
C TYR A 194 -21.62 4.35 27.95
N THR A 195 -22.93 4.24 28.14
CA THR A 195 -23.49 3.76 29.41
C THR A 195 -23.14 2.27 29.56
N ALA A 196 -22.59 1.87 30.69
CA ALA A 196 -22.30 0.46 30.95
C ALA A 196 -23.55 -0.40 30.83
N THR A 197 -23.43 -1.53 30.16
CA THR A 197 -24.49 -2.53 30.11
C THR A 197 -24.51 -3.32 31.42
N THR A 198 -25.70 -3.75 31.86
CA THR A 198 -25.84 -4.57 33.07
C THR A 198 -25.27 -5.97 32.90
N ASP A 199 -25.12 -6.44 31.68
CA ASP A 199 -24.78 -7.83 31.33
C ASP A 199 -23.33 -8.00 30.81
N GLY A 200 -22.51 -6.94 30.84
CA GLY A 200 -21.11 -6.98 30.39
C GLY A 200 -20.92 -7.16 28.88
N GLU A 201 -21.93 -6.84 28.08
CA GLU A 201 -21.87 -6.90 26.63
C GLU A 201 -20.82 -5.93 26.08
N ASP A 202 -20.08 -6.36 25.08
CA ASP A 202 -19.20 -5.50 24.34
C ASP A 202 -19.96 -4.58 23.38
N MET A 203 -19.62 -3.30 23.40
CA MET A 203 -20.15 -2.28 22.48
C MET A 203 -19.00 -1.32 22.16
N LYS A 204 -18.11 -1.67 21.28
CA LYS A 204 -16.92 -0.87 21.02
C LYS A 204 -16.98 -0.03 19.73
N ALA A 205 -18.16 0.05 19.08
CA ALA A 205 -18.34 0.79 17.83
C ALA A 205 -19.73 1.37 17.67
N CYS A 206 -19.85 2.34 16.76
CA CYS A 206 -21.16 2.90 16.36
C CYS A 206 -22.06 1.84 15.74
N LEU A 207 -21.52 0.98 14.88
CA LEU A 207 -22.13 -0.27 14.41
C LEU A 207 -21.25 -1.42 14.91
N PHE A 208 -21.76 -2.20 15.86
CA PHE A 208 -21.07 -3.33 16.46
C PHE A 208 -21.78 -4.65 16.17
N SER A 209 -21.03 -5.72 15.94
CA SER A 209 -21.51 -7.09 15.78
C SER A 209 -20.58 -8.12 16.40
N GLU A 210 -21.14 -9.07 17.13
CA GLU A 210 -20.43 -10.28 17.60
C GLU A 210 -20.12 -11.27 16.46
N GLY A 211 -20.79 -11.17 15.32
CA GLY A 211 -20.66 -12.09 14.18
C GLY A 211 -20.42 -11.35 12.88
N GLN A 212 -20.31 -12.13 11.80
CA GLN A 212 -19.95 -11.65 10.48
C GLN A 212 -20.85 -10.52 9.97
N LEU A 213 -20.25 -9.47 9.40
CA LEU A 213 -20.94 -8.38 8.74
C LEU A 213 -20.69 -8.42 7.23
N ILE A 214 -21.75 -8.55 6.44
CA ILE A 214 -21.68 -8.53 4.98
C ILE A 214 -22.42 -7.29 4.46
N PHE A 215 -21.68 -6.31 3.96
CA PHE A 215 -22.25 -5.08 3.42
C PHE A 215 -22.54 -5.19 1.93
N SER A 216 -23.73 -4.75 1.52
CA SER A 216 -24.16 -4.70 0.11
C SER A 216 -25.28 -3.67 -0.11
N GLY A 217 -25.80 -3.58 -1.34
CA GLY A 217 -26.89 -2.69 -1.73
C GLY A 217 -26.41 -1.36 -2.32
N GLY A 218 -27.25 -0.73 -3.15
CA GLY A 218 -26.89 0.47 -3.92
C GLY A 218 -27.09 1.81 -3.20
N GLY A 219 -27.58 1.80 -1.96
CA GLY A 219 -27.66 2.99 -1.10
C GLY A 219 -26.32 3.31 -0.45
N SER A 220 -26.31 4.40 0.33
CA SER A 220 -25.11 4.83 1.07
C SER A 220 -25.30 4.69 2.59
N LEU A 221 -24.19 4.42 3.28
CA LEU A 221 -24.10 4.44 4.74
C LEU A 221 -22.99 5.39 5.18
N THR A 222 -23.35 6.35 6.03
CA THR A 222 -22.42 7.25 6.69
C THR A 222 -22.36 6.92 8.17
N VAL A 223 -21.14 6.72 8.71
CA VAL A 223 -20.93 6.34 10.11
C VAL A 223 -19.98 7.35 10.78
N THR A 224 -20.31 7.74 12.00
CA THR A 224 -19.45 8.54 12.86
C THR A 224 -19.25 7.82 14.18
N GLY A 225 -18.03 7.41 14.47
CA GLY A 225 -17.62 6.70 15.69
C GLY A 225 -16.98 7.67 16.69
N ASN A 226 -17.78 8.23 17.60
CA ASN A 226 -17.32 9.22 18.57
C ASN A 226 -16.68 8.59 19.82
N TYR A 227 -16.94 7.32 20.11
CA TYR A 227 -16.43 6.64 21.30
C TYR A 227 -15.13 5.90 21.02
N LYS A 228 -15.14 4.95 20.10
CA LYS A 228 -13.99 4.14 19.66
C LYS A 228 -14.01 3.97 18.14
N HIS A 229 -14.40 2.79 17.69
CA HIS A 229 -14.44 2.43 16.27
C HIS A 229 -15.75 2.89 15.61
N ALA A 230 -15.76 3.03 14.31
CA ALA A 230 -17.00 3.32 13.60
C ALA A 230 -17.77 2.03 13.32
N ILE A 231 -17.12 1.01 12.77
CA ILE A 231 -17.71 -0.31 12.48
C ILE A 231 -16.81 -1.39 13.07
N THR A 232 -17.39 -2.32 13.82
CA THR A 232 -16.64 -3.45 14.39
C THR A 232 -17.40 -4.75 14.23
N SER A 233 -16.65 -5.81 13.91
CA SER A 233 -17.10 -7.19 14.02
C SER A 233 -16.09 -7.98 14.85
N ASP A 234 -16.58 -8.79 15.80
CA ASP A 234 -15.73 -9.74 16.52
C ASP A 234 -15.42 -11.02 15.71
N ASP A 235 -15.89 -11.05 14.47
CA ASP A 235 -15.60 -12.03 13.44
C ASP A 235 -15.04 -11.27 12.23
N TYR A 236 -15.43 -11.53 11.00
CA TYR A 236 -14.95 -10.82 9.81
C TYR A 236 -15.97 -9.82 9.22
N VAL A 237 -15.47 -8.92 8.40
CA VAL A 237 -16.30 -8.00 7.61
C VAL A 237 -16.02 -8.20 6.13
N ARG A 238 -17.09 -8.28 5.33
CA ARG A 238 -17.02 -8.30 3.87
C ARG A 238 -17.78 -7.13 3.26
N PHE A 239 -17.12 -6.44 2.33
CA PHE A 239 -17.72 -5.40 1.49
C PHE A 239 -17.91 -5.94 0.08
N ARG A 240 -19.14 -5.93 -0.37
CA ARG A 240 -19.53 -6.43 -1.70
C ARG A 240 -19.72 -5.29 -2.69
N SER A 241 -19.75 -5.62 -3.97
CA SER A 241 -20.02 -4.65 -5.03
C SER A 241 -21.34 -3.89 -4.78
N GLY A 242 -21.36 -2.62 -5.14
CA GLY A 242 -22.49 -1.71 -4.97
C GLY A 242 -22.52 -0.97 -3.62
N CYS A 243 -21.95 -1.50 -2.53
CA CYS A 243 -21.96 -0.80 -1.25
C CYS A 243 -21.17 0.51 -1.32
N ASN A 244 -21.67 1.54 -0.62
CA ASN A 244 -21.03 2.85 -0.51
C ASN A 244 -21.00 3.26 0.96
N ILE A 245 -19.83 3.08 1.59
CA ILE A 245 -19.63 3.29 3.02
C ILE A 245 -18.72 4.49 3.22
N THR A 246 -19.14 5.42 4.06
CA THR A 246 -18.33 6.56 4.48
C THR A 246 -18.22 6.58 6.01
N VAL A 247 -17.02 6.38 6.52
CA VAL A 247 -16.66 6.69 7.91
C VAL A 247 -16.14 8.12 7.92
N VAL A 248 -16.93 9.04 8.51
CA VAL A 248 -16.58 10.47 8.58
C VAL A 248 -15.45 10.71 9.57
N SER A 249 -15.52 10.00 10.69
CA SER A 249 -14.48 9.98 11.73
C SER A 249 -14.68 8.77 12.64
N ALA A 250 -13.59 8.29 13.21
CA ALA A 250 -13.59 7.34 14.31
C ALA A 250 -12.49 7.72 15.32
N LYS A 251 -12.77 7.61 16.61
CA LYS A 251 -11.81 7.93 17.69
C LYS A 251 -10.70 6.89 17.83
N LYS A 252 -10.92 5.72 17.31
CA LYS A 252 -9.94 4.68 17.03
C LYS A 252 -10.04 4.32 15.56
N ASP A 253 -10.26 3.04 15.26
CA ASP A 253 -10.22 2.55 13.90
C ASP A 253 -11.53 2.81 13.17
N GLY A 254 -11.44 3.03 11.88
CA GLY A 254 -12.61 3.18 11.04
C GLY A 254 -13.40 1.88 10.95
N ILE A 255 -12.72 0.81 10.56
CA ILE A 255 -13.22 -0.57 10.53
C ILE A 255 -12.26 -1.43 11.35
N HIS A 256 -12.80 -2.14 12.32
CA HIS A 256 -12.05 -3.01 13.22
C HIS A 256 -12.64 -4.40 13.21
N THR A 257 -11.83 -5.44 13.00
CA THR A 257 -12.28 -6.83 13.03
C THR A 257 -11.31 -7.68 13.84
N ASN A 258 -11.84 -8.68 14.53
CA ASN A 258 -10.98 -9.67 15.13
C ASN A 258 -10.40 -10.59 14.04
N GLU A 259 -11.22 -11.08 13.10
CA GLU A 259 -10.75 -11.97 12.05
C GLU A 259 -10.36 -11.21 10.78
N SER A 260 -11.06 -11.34 9.68
CA SER A 260 -10.60 -10.86 8.39
C SER A 260 -11.40 -9.68 7.84
N VAL A 261 -10.80 -8.93 6.91
CA VAL A 261 -11.53 -8.00 6.05
C VAL A 261 -11.43 -8.46 4.60
N ILE A 262 -12.59 -8.55 3.93
CA ILE A 262 -12.70 -8.93 2.53
C ILE A 262 -13.35 -7.77 1.76
N ILE A 263 -12.62 -7.20 0.80
CA ILE A 263 -13.12 -6.13 -0.07
C ILE A 263 -13.26 -6.71 -1.48
N GLY A 264 -14.48 -7.17 -1.79
CA GLY A 264 -14.84 -7.70 -3.12
C GLY A 264 -15.31 -6.63 -4.09
N GLY A 265 -15.70 -5.44 -3.58
CA GLY A 265 -16.20 -4.34 -4.38
C GLY A 265 -16.67 -3.16 -3.55
N GLY A 266 -17.40 -2.24 -4.20
CA GLY A 266 -18.00 -1.07 -3.55
C GLY A 266 -17.03 0.09 -3.36
N ILE A 267 -17.47 1.09 -2.61
CA ILE A 267 -16.73 2.32 -2.32
C ILE A 267 -16.61 2.49 -0.81
N LEU A 268 -15.40 2.55 -0.32
CA LEU A 268 -15.07 2.81 1.07
C LEU A 268 -14.32 4.14 1.18
N ASN A 269 -14.89 5.12 1.90
CA ASN A 269 -14.19 6.35 2.27
C ASN A 269 -14.06 6.36 3.79
N ILE A 270 -12.87 6.23 4.31
CA ILE A 270 -12.65 6.03 5.74
C ILE A 270 -11.69 7.07 6.27
N SER A 271 -12.15 7.82 7.27
CA SER A 271 -11.32 8.74 8.06
C SER A 271 -11.38 8.32 9.53
N SER A 272 -10.23 8.20 10.18
CA SER A 272 -10.10 7.78 11.57
C SER A 272 -8.92 8.44 12.26
N ASP A 273 -8.96 8.52 13.58
CA ASP A 273 -7.79 8.91 14.37
C ASP A 273 -6.81 7.70 14.38
N GLY A 274 -7.26 6.47 14.70
CA GLY A 274 -6.51 5.21 14.61
C GLY A 274 -6.43 4.63 13.20
N ASP A 275 -6.30 3.32 13.10
CA ASP A 275 -6.17 2.62 11.82
C ASP A 275 -7.45 2.80 10.96
N ALA A 276 -7.31 2.98 9.65
CA ALA A 276 -8.51 3.10 8.84
C ALA A 276 -9.23 1.74 8.72
N ILE A 277 -8.48 0.66 8.50
CA ILE A 277 -8.95 -0.72 8.52
C ILE A 277 -7.95 -1.58 9.28
N GLN A 278 -8.39 -2.24 10.34
CA GLN A 278 -7.58 -3.15 11.16
C GLN A 278 -8.20 -4.53 11.26
N CYS A 279 -7.36 -5.58 11.12
CA CYS A 279 -7.64 -6.96 11.51
C CYS A 279 -6.70 -7.35 12.64
N GLU A 280 -7.23 -7.87 13.77
CA GLU A 280 -6.39 -8.25 14.92
C GLU A 280 -5.78 -9.66 14.79
N GLU A 281 -6.51 -10.61 14.25
CA GLU A 281 -6.09 -12.02 14.18
C GLU A 281 -6.11 -12.58 12.75
N GLY A 282 -6.68 -11.84 11.79
CA GLY A 282 -6.88 -12.29 10.42
C GLY A 282 -6.09 -11.51 9.38
N GLY A 283 -6.40 -11.78 8.12
CA GLY A 283 -5.81 -11.15 6.94
C GLY A 283 -6.76 -10.18 6.24
N ILE A 284 -6.20 -9.40 5.33
CA ILE A 284 -6.97 -8.49 4.46
C ILE A 284 -6.87 -8.97 3.02
N THR A 285 -8.02 -9.18 2.38
CA THR A 285 -8.09 -9.55 0.96
C THR A 285 -8.87 -8.50 0.19
N MET A 286 -8.28 -7.95 -0.88
CA MET A 286 -8.95 -7.04 -1.79
C MET A 286 -8.90 -7.57 -3.23
N THR A 287 -10.09 -7.81 -3.80
CA THR A 287 -10.25 -8.32 -5.16
C THR A 287 -10.91 -7.32 -6.10
N GLY A 288 -11.45 -6.23 -5.56
CA GLY A 288 -12.13 -5.16 -6.30
C GLY A 288 -12.53 -4.01 -5.40
N GLY A 289 -13.24 -3.03 -5.95
CA GLY A 289 -13.71 -1.86 -5.22
C GLY A 289 -12.68 -0.74 -5.09
N PHE A 290 -13.09 0.32 -4.42
CA PHE A 290 -12.28 1.50 -4.16
C PHE A 290 -12.24 1.79 -2.66
N ALA A 291 -11.04 1.97 -2.10
CA ALA A 291 -10.84 2.34 -0.71
C ALA A 291 -9.98 3.61 -0.61
N LYS A 292 -10.57 4.70 -0.09
CA LYS A 292 -9.86 5.92 0.30
C LYS A 292 -9.73 5.95 1.81
N LEU A 293 -8.49 5.93 2.30
CA LEU A 293 -8.14 5.73 3.70
C LEU A 293 -7.36 6.94 4.20
N SER A 294 -7.79 7.54 5.31
CA SER A 294 -7.13 8.69 5.93
C SER A 294 -7.00 8.47 7.43
N THR A 295 -5.78 8.62 7.98
CA THR A 295 -5.51 8.47 9.42
C THR A 295 -4.69 9.63 9.96
N THR A 296 -4.81 9.93 11.27
CA THR A 296 -4.19 11.11 11.86
C THR A 296 -3.27 10.84 13.05
N ASP A 297 -3.52 9.82 13.86
CA ASP A 297 -2.71 9.52 15.04
C ASP A 297 -1.35 8.88 14.67
N ASN A 298 -0.40 9.00 15.56
CA ASN A 298 0.86 8.29 15.45
C ASN A 298 0.62 6.77 15.45
N LYS A 299 1.37 6.04 14.63
CA LYS A 299 1.22 4.58 14.44
C LYS A 299 -0.16 4.16 13.91
N ALA A 300 -0.94 5.08 13.36
CA ALA A 300 -2.19 4.77 12.68
C ALA A 300 -1.94 4.45 11.20
N HIS A 301 -2.49 3.37 10.72
CA HIS A 301 -2.22 2.81 9.40
C HIS A 301 -3.43 2.89 8.48
N GLY A 302 -3.19 2.90 7.17
CA GLY A 302 -4.28 2.76 6.19
C GLY A 302 -4.91 1.37 6.27
N LEU A 303 -4.13 0.34 6.03
CA LEU A 303 -4.48 -1.06 6.28
C LEU A 303 -3.50 -1.64 7.31
N LYS A 304 -4.03 -2.34 8.32
CA LYS A 304 -3.23 -3.08 9.30
C LYS A 304 -3.75 -4.50 9.44
N SER A 305 -2.86 -5.45 9.27
CA SER A 305 -3.18 -6.88 9.31
C SER A 305 -2.14 -7.65 10.12
N CYS A 306 -2.61 -8.50 11.03
CA CYS A 306 -1.76 -9.44 11.76
C CYS A 306 -1.29 -10.64 10.92
N LEU A 307 -2.03 -10.97 9.85
CA LEU A 307 -1.68 -12.01 8.90
C LEU A 307 -1.46 -11.43 7.50
N ASP A 308 -1.60 -12.25 6.49
CA ASP A 308 -1.33 -11.88 5.10
C ASP A 308 -2.26 -10.78 4.56
N VAL A 309 -1.71 -9.95 3.69
CA VAL A 309 -2.48 -9.01 2.85
C VAL A 309 -2.38 -9.47 1.40
N VAL A 310 -3.53 -9.63 0.75
CA VAL A 310 -3.62 -10.05 -0.65
C VAL A 310 -4.42 -9.01 -1.44
N ILE A 311 -3.79 -8.40 -2.44
CA ILE A 311 -4.42 -7.44 -3.36
C ILE A 311 -4.34 -8.00 -4.77
N SER A 312 -5.48 -8.38 -5.33
CA SER A 312 -5.55 -8.89 -6.72
C SER A 312 -6.35 -7.98 -7.65
N GLY A 313 -6.97 -6.93 -7.11
CA GLY A 313 -7.75 -5.95 -7.87
C GLY A 313 -8.23 -4.80 -7.00
N GLY A 314 -8.97 -3.87 -7.60
CA GLY A 314 -9.43 -2.68 -6.90
C GLY A 314 -8.40 -1.55 -6.82
N ALA A 315 -8.75 -0.47 -6.12
CA ALA A 315 -7.83 0.64 -5.88
C ALA A 315 -7.84 1.10 -4.42
N ILE A 316 -6.65 1.34 -3.88
CA ILE A 316 -6.41 1.87 -2.53
C ILE A 316 -5.71 3.21 -2.65
N GLN A 317 -6.26 4.23 -2.00
CA GLN A 317 -5.66 5.54 -1.82
C GLN A 317 -5.49 5.80 -0.33
N ALA A 318 -4.27 5.68 0.18
CA ALA A 318 -3.97 5.84 1.60
C ALA A 318 -3.21 7.15 1.84
N GLN A 319 -3.74 7.99 2.72
CA GLN A 319 -3.07 9.17 3.25
C GLN A 319 -2.96 9.06 4.76
N VAL A 320 -1.78 8.76 5.25
CA VAL A 320 -1.52 8.59 6.68
C VAL A 320 -0.66 9.74 7.19
N ALA A 321 -1.17 10.48 8.18
CA ALA A 321 -0.58 11.74 8.61
C ALA A 321 0.16 11.65 9.96
N GLY A 322 0.11 10.52 10.66
CA GLY A 322 0.79 10.32 11.94
C GLY A 322 2.26 9.93 11.79
N ALA A 323 3.07 10.18 12.82
CA ALA A 323 4.44 9.68 12.90
C ALA A 323 4.45 8.15 13.02
N ALA A 324 5.43 7.49 12.44
CA ALA A 324 5.55 6.04 12.37
C ALA A 324 4.34 5.31 11.73
N SER A 325 3.50 6.03 10.98
CA SER A 325 2.33 5.46 10.29
C SER A 325 2.70 4.83 8.96
N LYS A 326 1.89 3.86 8.50
CA LYS A 326 2.12 3.13 7.24
C LYS A 326 0.86 3.15 6.37
N GLY A 327 1.03 3.24 5.06
CA GLY A 327 -0.08 3.03 4.13
C GLY A 327 -0.65 1.62 4.27
N ILE A 328 0.23 0.61 4.25
CA ILE A 328 -0.07 -0.79 4.57
C ILE A 328 0.94 -1.27 5.62
N SER A 329 0.46 -1.85 6.71
CA SER A 329 1.23 -2.59 7.71
C SER A 329 0.75 -4.05 7.72
N CYS A 330 1.66 -4.98 7.46
CA CYS A 330 1.35 -6.40 7.33
C CYS A 330 2.37 -7.22 8.13
N ASP A 331 1.91 -7.94 9.16
CA ASP A 331 2.79 -8.78 9.98
C ASP A 331 3.09 -10.13 9.28
N GLY A 332 2.16 -10.59 8.40
CA GLY A 332 2.36 -11.75 7.53
C GLY A 332 3.02 -11.36 6.20
N ASN A 333 2.66 -12.07 5.12
CA ASN A 333 3.15 -11.80 3.77
C ASN A 333 2.23 -10.82 3.02
N LEU A 334 2.80 -10.03 2.13
CA LEU A 334 2.05 -9.17 1.21
C LEU A 334 2.16 -9.71 -0.21
N THR A 335 1.02 -9.99 -0.82
CA THR A 335 0.95 -10.36 -2.25
C THR A 335 0.13 -9.33 -3.02
N ILE A 336 0.73 -8.75 -4.06
CA ILE A 336 0.03 -7.84 -4.99
C ILE A 336 0.12 -8.45 -6.40
N SER A 337 -1.01 -8.88 -6.93
CA SER A 337 -1.10 -9.48 -8.26
C SER A 337 -1.88 -8.62 -9.26
N GLY A 338 -2.48 -7.53 -8.80
CA GLY A 338 -3.24 -6.60 -9.63
C GLY A 338 -3.76 -5.42 -8.81
N GLY A 339 -4.58 -4.58 -9.43
CA GLY A 339 -5.12 -3.38 -8.79
C GLY A 339 -4.15 -2.22 -8.72
N LYS A 340 -4.52 -1.22 -7.94
CA LYS A 340 -3.74 0.02 -7.80
C LYS A 340 -3.61 0.42 -6.33
N LEU A 341 -2.41 0.72 -5.89
CA LEU A 341 -2.10 1.25 -4.58
C LEU A 341 -1.40 2.60 -4.71
N THR A 342 -2.00 3.64 -4.14
CA THR A 342 -1.32 4.94 -3.99
C THR A 342 -1.26 5.30 -2.52
N ALA A 343 -0.07 5.53 -1.96
CA ALA A 343 0.11 5.83 -0.55
C ALA A 343 0.99 7.07 -0.33
N PHE A 344 0.53 7.93 0.57
CA PHE A 344 1.26 9.13 1.03
C PHE A 344 1.51 9.05 2.53
N THR A 345 2.77 9.27 2.93
CA THR A 345 3.19 9.46 4.32
C THR A 345 4.03 10.74 4.41
N SER A 346 3.84 11.54 5.45
CA SER A 346 4.48 12.85 5.54
C SER A 346 5.21 13.13 6.85
N GLN A 347 4.96 12.35 7.89
CA GLN A 347 5.58 12.57 9.19
C GLN A 347 6.90 11.82 9.34
N THR A 348 7.65 12.22 10.34
CA THR A 348 8.97 11.67 10.66
C THR A 348 8.87 10.33 11.40
N ALA A 349 10.00 9.66 11.57
CA ALA A 349 10.13 8.53 12.47
C ALA A 349 9.76 8.92 13.92
N LEU A 350 9.22 7.96 14.65
CA LEU A 350 8.87 8.09 16.07
C LEU A 350 9.84 7.26 16.92
N TYR A 351 10.44 7.92 17.90
CA TYR A 351 11.21 7.21 18.93
C TYR A 351 10.31 6.87 20.11
N GLU A 352 10.17 5.58 20.39
CA GLU A 352 9.40 5.06 21.53
C GLU A 352 9.94 3.68 21.90
N ASP A 353 9.93 3.32 23.18
CA ASP A 353 10.36 2.01 23.70
C ASP A 353 11.75 1.56 23.23
N ASN A 354 12.71 2.49 23.10
CA ASN A 354 14.06 2.27 22.56
C ASN A 354 14.10 1.79 21.10
N ASP A 355 13.08 2.07 20.33
CA ASP A 355 13.00 1.85 18.89
C ASP A 355 12.75 3.14 18.13
N LEU A 356 13.21 3.20 16.89
CA LEU A 356 13.02 4.31 15.97
C LEU A 356 12.19 3.84 14.77
N SER A 357 10.88 3.86 14.92
CA SER A 357 9.95 3.40 13.90
C SER A 357 9.69 4.47 12.84
N SER A 358 9.92 4.15 11.57
CA SER A 358 9.76 5.06 10.43
C SER A 358 8.35 5.02 9.85
N CYS A 359 7.92 6.10 9.20
CA CYS A 359 6.81 6.04 8.25
C CYS A 359 7.18 5.19 7.04
N ALA A 360 6.20 4.51 6.44
CA ALA A 360 6.38 3.77 5.19
C ALA A 360 5.09 3.73 4.36
N GLY A 361 5.22 3.70 3.05
CA GLY A 361 4.06 3.39 2.21
C GLY A 361 3.60 1.96 2.43
N ILE A 362 4.55 1.01 2.44
CA ILE A 362 4.34 -0.39 2.78
C ILE A 362 5.37 -0.81 3.83
N LYS A 363 4.91 -1.42 4.92
CA LYS A 363 5.72 -2.20 5.86
C LYS A 363 5.20 -3.63 5.87
N CYS A 364 6.10 -4.60 5.71
CA CYS A 364 5.78 -6.01 5.76
C CYS A 364 6.85 -6.74 6.59
N ASP A 365 6.41 -7.51 7.58
CA ASP A 365 7.33 -8.29 8.42
C ASP A 365 7.67 -9.64 7.77
N GLY A 366 6.74 -10.22 6.99
CA GLY A 366 6.98 -11.38 6.14
C GLY A 366 7.63 -11.03 4.80
N ASN A 367 7.26 -11.73 3.75
CA ASN A 367 7.77 -11.50 2.41
C ASN A 367 6.80 -10.69 1.55
N ILE A 368 7.34 -9.96 0.58
CA ILE A 368 6.54 -9.24 -0.42
C ILE A 368 6.68 -9.93 -1.78
N LEU A 369 5.55 -10.25 -2.40
CA LEU A 369 5.46 -10.77 -3.76
C LEU A 369 4.59 -9.84 -4.62
N ILE A 370 5.18 -9.25 -5.66
CA ILE A 370 4.47 -8.43 -6.64
C ILE A 370 4.52 -9.15 -7.98
N THR A 371 3.36 -9.52 -8.52
CA THR A 371 3.23 -10.19 -9.81
C THR A 371 2.44 -9.38 -10.83
N GLY A 372 2.03 -8.17 -10.46
CA GLY A 372 1.27 -7.23 -11.31
C GLY A 372 0.76 -6.06 -10.50
N GLY A 373 -0.06 -5.22 -11.13
CA GLY A 373 -0.64 -4.03 -10.52
C GLY A 373 0.23 -2.78 -10.63
N GLU A 374 -0.30 -1.70 -10.08
CA GLU A 374 0.36 -0.39 -10.05
C GLU A 374 0.51 0.08 -8.60
N ILE A 375 1.73 0.32 -8.18
CA ILE A 375 2.09 0.76 -6.82
C ILE A 375 2.78 2.11 -6.93
N ALA A 376 2.26 3.13 -6.27
CA ALA A 376 2.78 4.48 -6.25
C ALA A 376 2.88 4.99 -4.81
N ILE A 377 4.08 5.23 -4.31
CA ILE A 377 4.31 5.59 -2.90
C ILE A 377 5.13 6.86 -2.82
N GLN A 378 4.66 7.81 -2.02
CA GLN A 378 5.45 8.99 -1.66
C GLN A 378 5.55 9.11 -0.14
N SER A 379 6.78 9.10 0.38
CA SER A 379 7.10 9.27 1.79
C SER A 379 8.06 10.44 1.97
N THR A 380 7.59 11.55 2.56
CA THR A 380 8.33 12.81 2.60
C THR A 380 8.92 13.15 3.96
N GLY A 381 8.51 12.46 5.02
CA GLY A 381 9.00 12.69 6.38
C GLY A 381 10.39 12.11 6.63
N GLY A 382 11.04 12.59 7.70
CA GLY A 382 12.36 12.10 8.09
C GLY A 382 12.38 10.59 8.31
N ALA A 383 13.39 9.90 7.81
CA ALA A 383 13.55 8.46 7.77
C ALA A 383 12.42 7.69 7.05
N GLY A 384 11.59 8.39 6.28
CA GLY A 384 10.45 7.79 5.57
C GLY A 384 10.89 6.75 4.54
N LYS A 385 10.18 5.64 4.47
CA LYS A 385 10.46 4.56 3.52
C LYS A 385 9.32 4.40 2.53
N GLY A 386 9.64 4.06 1.29
CA GLY A 386 8.64 3.67 0.32
C GLY A 386 8.11 2.28 0.66
N ILE A 387 8.92 1.26 0.42
CA ILE A 387 8.65 -0.13 0.78
C ILE A 387 9.71 -0.59 1.78
N ASN A 388 9.29 -1.11 2.92
CA ASN A 388 10.16 -1.68 3.96
C ASN A 388 9.71 -3.10 4.30
N CYS A 389 10.56 -4.07 4.03
CA CYS A 389 10.27 -5.48 4.22
C CYS A 389 11.34 -6.13 5.11
N ASP A 390 10.94 -6.81 6.18
CA ASP A 390 11.88 -7.54 7.03
C ASP A 390 12.27 -8.90 6.41
N GLY A 391 11.41 -9.45 5.56
CA GLY A 391 11.69 -10.61 4.73
C GLY A 391 12.29 -10.26 3.38
N SER A 392 11.99 -11.08 2.39
CA SER A 392 12.44 -10.92 1.00
C SER A 392 11.40 -10.22 0.14
N ILE A 393 11.86 -9.49 -0.87
CA ILE A 393 11.00 -8.86 -1.88
C ILE A 393 11.24 -9.55 -3.23
N THR A 394 10.15 -9.95 -3.89
CA THR A 394 10.18 -10.46 -5.27
C THR A 394 9.21 -9.67 -6.13
N ILE A 395 9.71 -9.06 -7.20
CA ILE A 395 8.91 -8.34 -8.20
C ILE A 395 9.03 -9.11 -9.52
N ASN A 396 7.95 -9.76 -9.92
CA ASN A 396 7.88 -10.51 -11.17
C ASN A 396 7.36 -9.66 -12.34
N ASP A 397 6.42 -8.75 -12.05
CA ASP A 397 5.81 -7.85 -13.04
C ASP A 397 5.10 -6.70 -12.31
N GLY A 398 4.50 -5.77 -13.07
CA GLY A 398 3.80 -4.60 -12.55
C GLY A 398 4.63 -3.33 -12.61
N THR A 399 4.07 -2.26 -12.04
CA THR A 399 4.73 -0.96 -11.98
C THR A 399 4.86 -0.51 -10.52
N VAL A 400 6.08 -0.26 -10.08
CA VAL A 400 6.40 0.24 -8.74
C VAL A 400 7.08 1.60 -8.87
N LYS A 401 6.44 2.64 -8.35
CA LYS A 401 6.94 4.01 -8.30
C LYS A 401 7.08 4.48 -6.87
N VAL A 402 8.27 4.90 -6.48
CA VAL A 402 8.56 5.35 -5.13
C VAL A 402 9.25 6.70 -5.14
N ILE A 403 8.79 7.61 -4.29
CA ILE A 403 9.46 8.89 -3.99
C ILE A 403 9.66 8.99 -2.49
N THR A 404 10.93 9.15 -2.05
CA THR A 404 11.27 9.50 -0.67
C THR A 404 12.15 10.73 -0.66
N THR A 405 11.84 11.69 0.22
CA THR A 405 12.54 12.98 0.32
C THR A 405 12.96 13.33 1.74
N GLY A 406 12.65 12.47 2.71
CA GLY A 406 12.98 12.68 4.11
C GLY A 406 14.48 12.52 4.38
N THR A 407 15.00 13.33 5.30
CA THR A 407 16.40 13.24 5.77
C THR A 407 16.54 12.12 6.81
N GLN A 408 17.80 11.81 7.16
CA GLN A 408 18.10 10.91 8.27
C GLN A 408 17.51 11.44 9.60
N CYS A 409 17.00 10.53 10.42
CA CYS A 409 16.60 10.77 11.80
C CYS A 409 17.60 10.09 12.73
N VAL A 410 18.10 10.84 13.73
CA VAL A 410 19.04 10.33 14.73
C VAL A 410 18.47 10.58 16.13
N TYR A 411 18.42 9.54 16.95
CA TYR A 411 18.04 9.63 18.35
C TYR A 411 19.02 8.84 19.22
N GLY A 412 19.90 9.53 19.90
CA GLY A 412 20.96 8.92 20.70
C GLY A 412 21.95 8.13 19.84
N LYS A 413 21.89 6.80 19.90
CA LYS A 413 22.71 5.90 19.07
C LYS A 413 21.91 5.22 17.96
N LEU A 414 20.61 5.47 17.91
CA LEU A 414 19.74 4.95 16.87
C LEU A 414 19.66 5.94 15.75
N ASP A 415 19.75 5.46 14.53
CA ASP A 415 19.52 6.24 13.33
C ASP A 415 18.65 5.47 12.33
N SER A 416 18.00 6.20 11.48
CA SER A 416 17.25 5.67 10.36
C SER A 416 17.24 6.69 9.23
N SER A 417 17.49 6.25 8.02
CA SER A 417 17.48 7.09 6.81
C SER A 417 16.29 6.77 5.93
N ALA A 418 15.93 7.71 5.07
CA ALA A 418 14.92 7.46 4.05
C ALA A 418 15.43 6.41 3.05
N LYS A 419 14.56 5.48 2.66
CA LYS A 419 14.88 4.44 1.67
C LYS A 419 13.74 4.33 0.66
N GLY A 420 14.06 4.14 -0.59
CA GLY A 420 13.05 3.86 -1.61
C GLY A 420 12.42 2.49 -1.37
N ILE A 421 13.16 1.42 -1.62
CA ILE A 421 12.75 0.03 -1.41
C ILE A 421 13.83 -0.65 -0.57
N LYS A 422 13.46 -1.20 0.58
CA LYS A 422 14.38 -1.91 1.49
C LYS A 422 13.87 -3.30 1.79
N ALA A 423 14.74 -4.30 1.67
CA ALA A 423 14.53 -5.66 2.13
C ALA A 423 15.65 -6.08 3.08
N ASP A 424 15.29 -6.66 4.23
CA ASP A 424 16.30 -7.28 5.12
C ASP A 424 16.71 -8.67 4.59
N GLY A 425 15.83 -9.34 3.83
CA GLY A 425 16.15 -10.52 3.03
C GLY A 425 16.62 -10.19 1.62
N ALA A 426 16.56 -11.17 0.73
CA ALA A 426 16.90 -10.99 -0.67
C ALA A 426 15.88 -10.11 -1.41
N LEU A 427 16.36 -9.29 -2.35
CA LEU A 427 15.53 -8.51 -3.24
C LEU A 427 15.75 -8.97 -4.68
N THR A 428 14.69 -9.46 -5.33
CA THR A 428 14.75 -9.98 -6.69
C THR A 428 13.75 -9.27 -7.60
N ILE A 429 14.23 -8.74 -8.72
CA ILE A 429 13.41 -8.15 -9.78
C ILE A 429 13.52 -9.06 -11.00
N ASN A 430 12.42 -9.75 -11.34
CA ASN A 430 12.33 -10.66 -12.47
C ASN A 430 11.72 -9.99 -13.71
N GLY A 431 11.07 -8.83 -13.55
CA GLY A 431 10.41 -8.11 -14.62
C GLY A 431 9.70 -6.85 -14.12
N GLY A 432 8.82 -6.28 -14.94
CA GLY A 432 8.07 -5.08 -14.63
C GLY A 432 8.88 -3.79 -14.72
N THR A 433 8.35 -2.74 -14.09
CA THR A 433 8.97 -1.40 -14.06
C THR A 433 9.10 -0.90 -12.64
N VAL A 434 10.32 -0.62 -12.19
CA VAL A 434 10.65 -0.13 -10.84
C VAL A 434 11.34 1.23 -10.97
N LEU A 435 10.66 2.28 -10.50
CA LEU A 435 11.14 3.66 -10.57
C LEU A 435 11.25 4.24 -9.17
N VAL A 436 12.44 4.68 -8.78
CA VAL A 436 12.71 5.15 -7.43
C VAL A 436 13.37 6.54 -7.47
N LYS A 437 12.89 7.43 -6.60
CA LYS A 437 13.56 8.68 -6.25
C LYS A 437 13.77 8.72 -4.74
N ALA A 438 15.02 8.74 -4.30
CA ALA A 438 15.39 8.81 -2.88
C ALA A 438 16.37 9.98 -2.68
N THR A 439 15.85 11.19 -2.49
CA THR A 439 16.63 12.44 -2.57
C THR A 439 16.79 13.16 -1.23
N GLY A 440 16.56 12.46 -0.12
CA GLY A 440 16.52 13.06 1.22
C GLY A 440 17.85 13.41 1.87
N GLY A 441 18.98 13.12 1.24
CA GLY A 441 20.32 13.33 1.79
C GLY A 441 21.02 12.03 2.15
N GLU A 442 22.06 12.12 2.99
CA GLU A 442 22.88 10.98 3.41
C GLU A 442 22.04 9.79 3.91
N GLY A 443 22.36 8.59 3.49
CA GLY A 443 21.64 7.35 3.75
C GLY A 443 20.35 7.18 2.92
N SER A 444 20.03 8.10 2.00
CA SER A 444 18.83 7.99 1.15
C SER A 444 19.09 7.10 -0.07
N GLU A 445 19.18 5.80 0.17
CA GLU A 445 19.39 4.80 -0.87
C GLU A 445 18.10 4.49 -1.64
N GLY A 446 18.27 4.11 -2.90
CA GLY A 446 17.16 3.78 -3.79
C GLY A 446 16.58 2.40 -3.51
N ILE A 447 17.37 1.37 -3.78
CA ILE A 447 16.97 -0.05 -3.66
C ILE A 447 18.03 -0.77 -2.83
N GLU A 448 17.66 -1.16 -1.63
CA GLU A 448 18.57 -1.77 -0.65
C GLU A 448 18.16 -3.21 -0.34
N SER A 449 19.14 -4.13 -0.34
CA SER A 449 19.00 -5.47 0.22
C SER A 449 20.08 -5.70 1.28
N LYS A 450 19.68 -6.08 2.48
CA LYS A 450 20.64 -6.52 3.51
C LYS A 450 21.21 -7.92 3.24
N SER A 451 20.92 -8.48 2.07
CA SER A 451 21.39 -9.78 1.61
C SER A 451 21.87 -9.71 0.16
N VAL A 452 21.15 -10.27 -0.78
CA VAL A 452 21.47 -10.31 -2.21
C VAL A 452 20.43 -9.51 -2.98
N LEU A 453 20.89 -8.61 -3.86
CA LEU A 453 20.06 -7.90 -4.82
C LEU A 453 20.25 -8.53 -6.21
N THR A 454 19.17 -8.98 -6.84
CA THR A 454 19.20 -9.60 -8.17
C THR A 454 18.25 -8.90 -9.11
N VAL A 455 18.71 -8.52 -10.30
CA VAL A 455 17.86 -8.08 -11.41
C VAL A 455 18.03 -9.05 -12.57
N ASN A 456 16.94 -9.74 -12.92
CA ASN A 456 16.93 -10.70 -14.03
C ASN A 456 16.44 -10.06 -15.33
N GLU A 457 15.38 -9.24 -15.25
CA GLU A 457 14.76 -8.56 -16.39
C GLU A 457 14.03 -7.30 -15.90
N GLY A 458 13.34 -6.60 -16.81
CA GLY A 458 12.52 -5.42 -16.51
C GLY A 458 13.24 -4.10 -16.72
N THR A 459 12.59 -3.02 -16.29
CA THR A 459 13.15 -1.66 -16.30
C THR A 459 13.29 -1.16 -14.88
N VAL A 460 14.49 -0.82 -14.47
CA VAL A 460 14.81 -0.27 -13.14
C VAL A 460 15.48 1.08 -13.32
N ALA A 461 14.90 2.14 -12.77
CA ALA A 461 15.53 3.46 -12.76
C ALA A 461 15.49 4.06 -11.35
N ALA A 462 16.64 4.54 -10.89
CA ALA A 462 16.80 5.14 -9.59
C ALA A 462 17.54 6.47 -9.68
N LEU A 463 17.00 7.50 -9.02
CA LEU A 463 17.63 8.81 -8.80
C LEU A 463 17.74 9.03 -7.30
N CYS A 464 18.95 9.00 -6.78
CA CYS A 464 19.18 9.01 -5.33
C CYS A 464 20.18 10.10 -4.92
N TYR A 465 20.18 10.42 -3.64
CA TYR A 465 21.29 11.18 -3.07
C TYR A 465 22.43 10.25 -2.71
N ASP A 466 22.12 9.14 -2.04
CA ASP A 466 23.04 8.07 -1.68
C ASP A 466 23.00 6.97 -2.77
N ASP A 467 23.36 5.73 -2.46
CA ASP A 467 23.43 4.65 -3.45
C ASP A 467 22.08 4.39 -4.13
N CYS A 468 22.10 4.22 -5.44
CA CYS A 468 20.87 3.86 -6.13
C CYS A 468 20.50 2.39 -5.93
N MET A 469 21.51 1.51 -5.90
CA MET A 469 21.37 0.11 -5.52
C MET A 469 22.46 -0.23 -4.52
N ASN A 470 22.06 -0.80 -3.38
CA ASN A 470 23.00 -1.27 -2.36
C ASN A 470 22.68 -2.71 -1.95
N ALA A 471 23.69 -3.55 -1.75
CA ALA A 471 23.53 -4.88 -1.21
C ALA A 471 24.66 -5.28 -0.27
N SER A 472 24.31 -5.85 0.89
CA SER A 472 25.30 -6.25 1.88
C SER A 472 26.16 -7.45 1.46
N ASN A 473 25.66 -8.37 0.64
CA ASN A 473 26.38 -9.59 0.26
C ASN A 473 26.78 -9.63 -1.21
N SER A 474 25.87 -9.33 -2.12
CA SER A 474 26.19 -9.30 -3.56
C SER A 474 25.09 -8.65 -4.38
N ILE A 475 25.49 -8.09 -5.52
CA ILE A 475 24.58 -7.63 -6.57
C ILE A 475 24.79 -8.49 -7.82
N VAL A 476 23.68 -8.99 -8.39
CA VAL A 476 23.67 -9.84 -9.58
C VAL A 476 22.74 -9.23 -10.62
N LEU A 477 23.30 -8.79 -11.75
CA LEU A 477 22.55 -8.18 -12.85
C LEU A 477 22.61 -9.11 -14.05
N ASN A 478 21.52 -9.86 -14.26
CA ASN A 478 21.45 -10.87 -15.33
C ASN A 478 20.84 -10.31 -16.62
N GLY A 479 20.08 -9.19 -16.52
CA GLY A 479 19.39 -8.62 -17.67
C GLY A 479 18.66 -7.30 -17.30
N GLY A 480 17.75 -6.89 -18.18
CA GLY A 480 16.93 -5.69 -17.98
C GLY A 480 17.59 -4.39 -18.45
N ASN A 481 16.87 -3.28 -18.28
CA ASN A 481 17.36 -1.93 -18.49
C ASN A 481 17.49 -1.23 -17.14
N ILE A 482 18.72 -0.93 -16.72
CA ILE A 482 19.03 -0.44 -15.39
C ILE A 482 19.71 0.92 -15.50
N TYR A 483 19.14 1.93 -14.83
CA TYR A 483 19.61 3.31 -14.83
C TYR A 483 19.72 3.81 -13.40
N CYS A 484 20.93 4.00 -12.90
CA CYS A 484 21.24 4.47 -11.56
C CYS A 484 21.95 5.81 -11.62
N TYR A 485 21.44 6.83 -10.95
CA TYR A 485 22.01 8.16 -10.87
C TYR A 485 22.05 8.61 -9.42
N SER A 486 23.24 8.51 -8.80
CA SER A 486 23.49 9.07 -7.47
C SER A 486 24.11 10.46 -7.59
N SER A 487 23.66 11.37 -6.72
CA SER A 487 24.18 12.73 -6.64
C SER A 487 25.14 12.96 -5.49
N GLY A 488 25.28 12.03 -4.57
CA GLY A 488 26.10 12.18 -3.37
C GLY A 488 26.96 10.97 -3.02
N ASN A 489 26.72 9.80 -3.67
CA ASN A 489 27.45 8.57 -3.41
C ASN A 489 27.56 7.71 -4.69
N ASP A 490 27.50 6.38 -4.56
CA ASP A 490 27.69 5.45 -5.65
C ASP A 490 26.41 5.20 -6.46
N GLY A 491 26.59 4.89 -7.73
CA GLY A 491 25.46 4.47 -8.56
C GLY A 491 24.97 3.07 -8.16
N ILE A 492 25.89 2.12 -8.10
CA ILE A 492 25.64 0.74 -7.65
C ILE A 492 26.77 0.33 -6.71
N ASP A 493 26.41 0.09 -5.45
CA ASP A 493 27.32 -0.36 -4.40
C ASP A 493 27.01 -1.78 -3.94
N SER A 494 27.99 -2.67 -4.03
CA SER A 494 27.93 -4.02 -3.49
C SER A 494 29.01 -4.19 -2.42
N ASN A 495 28.61 -4.27 -1.16
CA ASN A 495 29.53 -4.58 -0.06
C ASN A 495 30.13 -6.02 -0.17
N GLY A 496 29.86 -6.70 -1.25
CA GLY A 496 30.38 -8.01 -1.61
C GLY A 496 30.64 -8.12 -3.10
N THR A 497 30.28 -9.24 -3.71
CA THR A 497 30.57 -9.44 -5.14
C THR A 497 29.57 -8.73 -6.04
N LEU A 498 30.06 -8.16 -7.15
CA LEU A 498 29.25 -7.62 -8.23
C LEU A 498 29.36 -8.50 -9.47
N THR A 499 28.25 -9.00 -9.98
CA THR A 499 28.21 -9.86 -11.16
C THR A 499 27.23 -9.33 -12.20
N ILE A 500 27.71 -9.10 -13.42
CA ILE A 500 26.90 -8.68 -14.56
C ILE A 500 27.02 -9.73 -15.65
N THR A 501 25.89 -10.30 -16.06
CA THR A 501 25.83 -11.34 -17.10
C THR A 501 25.03 -10.90 -18.33
N GLY A 502 24.28 -9.77 -18.25
CA GLY A 502 23.45 -9.27 -19.36
C GLY A 502 22.82 -7.91 -19.04
N GLY A 503 21.96 -7.43 -19.93
CA GLY A 503 21.22 -6.20 -19.79
C GLY A 503 21.90 -4.97 -20.36
N VAL A 504 21.22 -3.81 -20.24
CA VAL A 504 21.75 -2.48 -20.51
C VAL A 504 21.81 -1.74 -19.17
N ILE A 505 23.01 -1.44 -18.70
CA ILE A 505 23.25 -0.90 -17.38
C ILE A 505 24.01 0.39 -17.49
N VAL A 506 23.41 1.48 -17.00
CA VAL A 506 24.04 2.79 -16.88
C VAL A 506 24.02 3.16 -15.41
N SER A 507 25.19 3.30 -14.82
CA SER A 507 25.34 3.66 -13.42
C SER A 507 26.25 4.87 -13.27
N SER A 508 25.76 5.91 -12.61
CA SER A 508 26.47 7.14 -12.35
C SER A 508 26.52 7.40 -10.85
N GLY A 509 27.71 7.40 -10.31
CA GLY A 509 28.03 7.96 -8.99
C GLY A 509 28.45 9.43 -9.10
N THR A 510 28.82 10.03 -7.97
CA THR A 510 29.32 11.41 -7.92
C THR A 510 30.83 11.48 -8.15
N THR A 511 31.46 12.58 -7.74
CA THR A 511 32.91 12.77 -7.88
C THR A 511 33.69 11.99 -6.82
N SER A 512 34.95 11.62 -7.15
CA SER A 512 35.84 10.87 -6.25
C SER A 512 35.72 11.27 -4.76
N PRO A 513 35.61 10.30 -3.83
CA PRO A 513 35.98 8.87 -4.05
C PRO A 513 34.86 8.01 -4.66
N GLU A 514 33.68 8.54 -4.92
CA GLU A 514 32.49 7.78 -5.26
C GLU A 514 32.47 7.27 -6.71
N ASP A 515 31.85 6.13 -6.91
CA ASP A 515 31.95 5.30 -8.12
C ASP A 515 30.61 5.17 -8.89
N GLY A 516 30.71 4.89 -10.20
CA GLY A 516 29.56 4.36 -10.93
C GLY A 516 29.23 2.94 -10.48
N PHE A 517 30.25 2.13 -10.22
CA PHE A 517 30.14 0.79 -9.63
C PHE A 517 31.16 0.64 -8.53
N ASP A 518 30.72 0.40 -7.31
CA ASP A 518 31.60 -0.02 -6.22
C ASP A 518 31.30 -1.48 -5.79
N CYS A 519 32.36 -2.20 -5.46
CA CYS A 519 32.32 -3.48 -4.78
C CYS A 519 33.56 -3.67 -3.91
N ASP A 520 34.11 -2.59 -3.41
CA ASP A 520 35.35 -2.58 -2.61
C ASP A 520 36.51 -3.32 -3.32
N GLN A 521 37.10 -4.28 -2.64
CA GLN A 521 38.12 -5.18 -3.17
C GLN A 521 37.59 -6.56 -3.55
N ASN A 522 36.27 -6.70 -3.62
CA ASN A 522 35.62 -7.96 -3.95
C ASN A 522 35.66 -8.26 -5.47
N THR A 523 35.10 -9.38 -5.87
CA THR A 523 35.08 -9.77 -7.28
C THR A 523 34.04 -8.97 -8.04
N PHE A 524 34.47 -8.21 -9.04
CA PHE A 524 33.63 -7.58 -10.05
C PHE A 524 33.70 -8.40 -11.35
N LYS A 525 32.64 -9.12 -11.66
CA LYS A 525 32.57 -10.03 -12.81
C LYS A 525 31.64 -9.48 -13.88
N ILE A 526 32.14 -9.32 -15.11
CA ILE A 526 31.34 -8.94 -16.29
C ILE A 526 31.51 -10.00 -17.37
N THR A 527 30.41 -10.66 -17.74
CA THR A 527 30.42 -11.72 -18.78
C THR A 527 29.43 -11.46 -19.91
N GLY A 528 28.61 -10.41 -19.80
CA GLY A 528 27.64 -10.01 -20.82
C GLY A 528 27.05 -8.63 -20.52
N GLY A 529 26.22 -8.13 -21.44
CA GLY A 529 25.52 -6.86 -21.32
C GLY A 529 26.25 -5.67 -21.93
N ILE A 530 25.57 -4.53 -21.92
CA ILE A 530 26.12 -3.22 -22.25
C ILE A 530 26.21 -2.46 -20.93
N VAL A 531 27.42 -2.13 -20.49
CA VAL A 531 27.68 -1.60 -19.16
C VAL A 531 28.41 -0.26 -19.28
N LEU A 532 27.87 0.79 -18.69
CA LEU A 532 28.47 2.12 -18.60
C LEU A 532 28.49 2.55 -17.13
N GLY A 533 29.68 2.73 -16.59
CA GLY A 533 29.93 3.35 -15.27
C GLY A 533 30.46 4.76 -15.44
N ILE A 534 29.92 5.71 -14.69
CA ILE A 534 30.31 7.12 -14.65
C ILE A 534 30.49 7.50 -13.18
N GLY A 535 31.61 8.13 -12.83
CA GLY A 535 31.87 8.56 -11.44
C GLY A 535 33.26 9.13 -11.29
N GLY A 536 33.67 9.42 -10.06
CA GLY A 536 35.02 9.86 -9.72
C GLY A 536 36.03 8.72 -9.75
N GLY A 537 35.56 7.49 -9.62
CA GLY A 537 36.30 6.25 -9.74
C GLY A 537 35.42 5.15 -10.32
N THR A 538 35.86 3.92 -10.24
CA THR A 538 35.07 2.70 -10.41
C THR A 538 35.87 1.49 -9.93
N SER A 539 35.22 0.56 -9.25
CA SER A 539 35.83 -0.74 -8.96
C SER A 539 36.30 -1.40 -10.24
N THR A 540 37.54 -1.91 -10.22
CA THR A 540 38.14 -2.51 -11.41
C THR A 540 37.59 -3.91 -11.65
N PRO A 541 37.02 -4.20 -12.84
CA PRO A 541 36.58 -5.54 -13.17
C PRO A 541 37.69 -6.59 -13.04
N THR A 542 37.40 -7.70 -12.38
CA THR A 542 38.36 -8.77 -12.09
C THR A 542 38.70 -9.56 -13.35
N SER A 543 39.82 -9.27 -13.98
CA SER A 543 40.20 -9.75 -15.31
C SER A 543 40.20 -11.28 -15.47
N SER A 544 40.48 -12.03 -14.39
CA SER A 544 40.50 -13.50 -14.42
C SER A 544 39.14 -14.17 -14.59
N VAL A 545 38.04 -13.42 -14.33
CA VAL A 545 36.63 -13.93 -14.40
C VAL A 545 35.79 -13.17 -15.41
N CYS A 546 36.29 -12.09 -15.98
CA CYS A 546 35.61 -11.33 -17.02
C CYS A 546 35.83 -11.97 -18.40
N THR A 547 34.79 -11.99 -19.23
CA THR A 547 34.86 -12.41 -20.63
C THR A 547 34.73 -11.28 -21.62
N GLN A 548 34.27 -10.10 -21.15
CA GLN A 548 34.20 -8.89 -21.93
C GLN A 548 35.46 -8.01 -21.74
N ARG A 549 35.79 -7.25 -22.78
CA ARG A 549 36.78 -6.20 -22.65
C ARG A 549 36.17 -5.02 -21.91
N THR A 550 36.90 -4.50 -20.93
CA THR A 550 36.57 -3.28 -20.22
C THR A 550 37.59 -2.21 -20.56
N VAL A 551 37.13 -1.00 -20.72
CA VAL A 551 37.99 0.18 -20.88
C VAL A 551 37.68 1.10 -19.72
N ILE A 552 38.69 1.43 -18.93
CA ILE A 552 38.62 2.44 -17.87
C ILE A 552 39.35 3.67 -18.41
N TYR A 553 38.67 4.81 -18.45
CA TYR A 553 39.25 6.05 -18.95
C TYR A 553 39.20 7.09 -17.84
N GLY A 554 40.31 7.81 -17.61
CA GLY A 554 40.40 8.91 -16.66
C GLY A 554 40.69 8.43 -15.24
N GLY A 555 41.82 7.88 -14.98
CA GLY A 555 42.36 7.66 -13.63
C GLY A 555 43.36 8.76 -13.27
#